data_5d082eaaf24821be257b212453440e7d
#
_entry.id   5d082eaaf24821be257b212453440e7d
#
_cell.length_a   1.000
_cell.length_b   1.000
_cell.length_c   1.000
_cell.angle_alpha   90.00
_cell.angle_beta   90.00
_cell.angle_gamma   90.00
#
_symmetry.space_group_name_H-M   'P 1'
#
loop_
_entity.id
_entity.type
_entity.pdbx_description
1 polymer ?
#
loop_
_entity_poly.entity_id
_entity_poly.type
_entity_poly.pdbx_seq_one_letter_code
_entity_poly.pdbx_strand_id
1 'polypeptide(L)'
;MSTLSVTAAPAHPRQARWTFLLHRWALVVWVTLVVAISGLLLWAAGPLADDSDRAWHQLEACRRLSRCVVDTGSYAATYEFLTYALILLPFVVAAWAGATLTARELESGTALMAWTQGVSPVRWLAVRLTLPAVVLTVGASLLVALHRFAWEAPEERTGDRPTWWLPFTFHANGPTTVAACLTALAVGTLTGLLVRRTLPALGVSVAASVLLLGGAHWLMPHLRTPVTEVGPFREGYPGLYTGVELSHGLVTRTGAHIPTPECRATSMDDCLRIYEQHGGTGFYTTFHPASHYWPLQLTTTALLLVVTALLTAASFVVLRRRTG
;
A
#
# COMPACT_ATOMS: atom_id res chain seq x y z
N MET A 1 -16.16 -40.04 46.39
CA MET A 1 -15.87 -38.76 45.71
C MET A 1 -15.50 -39.10 44.27
N SER A 2 -16.47 -39.02 43.36
CA SER A 2 -16.27 -39.32 41.93
C SER A 2 -15.88 -38.04 41.20
N THR A 3 -14.66 -37.98 40.72
CA THR A 3 -14.16 -36.89 39.86
C THR A 3 -14.77 -37.06 38.46
N LEU A 4 -15.78 -36.24 38.18
CA LEU A 4 -16.28 -36.09 36.81
C LEU A 4 -15.19 -35.38 35.96
N SER A 5 -14.51 -36.17 35.14
CA SER A 5 -13.65 -35.65 34.10
C SER A 5 -14.53 -35.00 33.03
N VAL A 6 -14.55 -33.67 33.00
CA VAL A 6 -15.19 -32.91 31.92
C VAL A 6 -14.32 -33.05 30.68
N THR A 7 -14.67 -34.00 29.81
CA THR A 7 -14.14 -34.12 28.47
C THR A 7 -14.54 -32.86 27.68
N ALA A 8 -13.55 -32.08 27.30
CA ALA A 8 -13.74 -30.93 26.42
C ALA A 8 -14.39 -31.38 25.11
N ALA A 9 -15.62 -30.94 24.86
CA ALA A 9 -16.33 -31.27 23.63
C ALA A 9 -15.54 -30.78 22.40
N PRO A 10 -15.44 -31.61 21.33
CA PRO A 10 -14.70 -31.25 20.12
C PRO A 10 -15.29 -29.99 19.49
N ALA A 11 -14.40 -29.16 18.95
CA ALA A 11 -14.75 -27.90 18.30
C ALA A 11 -15.73 -28.15 17.16
N HIS A 12 -16.98 -27.73 17.32
CA HIS A 12 -18.01 -27.93 16.31
C HIS A 12 -17.73 -27.12 15.03
N PRO A 13 -17.70 -27.72 13.84
CA PRO A 13 -17.60 -27.03 12.55
C PRO A 13 -18.74 -26.03 12.29
N ARG A 14 -19.76 -26.04 13.12
CA ARG A 14 -20.93 -25.15 13.05
C ARG A 14 -20.60 -23.67 13.26
N GLN A 15 -19.60 -23.31 14.10
CA GLN A 15 -19.30 -21.90 14.37
C GLN A 15 -18.68 -21.18 13.17
N ALA A 16 -17.76 -21.82 12.45
CA ALA A 16 -17.21 -21.27 11.21
C ALA A 16 -18.30 -21.06 10.15
N ARG A 17 -19.24 -22.01 10.05
CA ARG A 17 -20.39 -21.92 9.12
C ARG A 17 -21.31 -20.74 9.47
N TRP A 18 -21.60 -20.49 10.75
CA TRP A 18 -22.41 -19.36 11.19
C TRP A 18 -21.72 -18.03 10.93
N THR A 19 -20.43 -17.91 11.21
CA THR A 19 -19.64 -16.71 10.88
C THR A 19 -19.62 -16.44 9.38
N PHE A 20 -19.48 -17.50 8.56
CA PHE A 20 -19.55 -17.40 7.11
C PHE A 20 -20.92 -16.90 6.62
N LEU A 21 -22.01 -17.42 7.16
CA LEU A 21 -23.36 -16.99 6.81
C LEU A 21 -23.67 -15.55 7.24
N LEU A 22 -23.12 -15.10 8.37
CA LEU A 22 -23.30 -13.75 8.89
C LEU A 22 -22.59 -12.71 8.02
N HIS A 23 -21.40 -13.06 7.48
CA HIS A 23 -20.58 -12.16 6.65
C HIS A 23 -20.66 -12.49 5.15
N ARG A 24 -21.59 -13.33 4.70
CA ARG A 24 -21.71 -13.76 3.29
C ARG A 24 -21.70 -12.59 2.30
N TRP A 25 -22.42 -11.52 2.63
CA TRP A 25 -22.49 -10.35 1.77
C TRP A 25 -21.14 -9.61 1.66
N ALA A 26 -20.42 -9.48 2.76
CA ALA A 26 -19.06 -8.90 2.74
C ALA A 26 -18.10 -9.77 1.92
N LEU A 27 -18.20 -11.10 2.03
CA LEU A 27 -17.41 -12.04 1.21
C LEU A 27 -17.80 -11.96 -0.27
N VAL A 28 -19.09 -11.88 -0.60
CA VAL A 28 -19.55 -11.71 -1.99
C VAL A 28 -19.01 -10.41 -2.56
N VAL A 29 -19.15 -9.30 -1.85
CA VAL A 29 -18.62 -7.99 -2.28
C VAL A 29 -17.11 -8.06 -2.47
N TRP A 30 -16.37 -8.67 -1.53
CA TRP A 30 -14.92 -8.84 -1.64
C TRP A 30 -14.51 -9.67 -2.86
N VAL A 31 -15.11 -10.83 -3.06
CA VAL A 31 -14.82 -11.71 -4.19
C VAL A 31 -15.15 -11.01 -5.51
N THR A 32 -16.31 -10.33 -5.59
CA THR A 32 -16.69 -9.55 -6.78
C THR A 32 -15.66 -8.45 -7.07
N LEU A 33 -15.21 -7.72 -6.04
CA LEU A 33 -14.18 -6.68 -6.18
C LEU A 33 -12.87 -7.27 -6.68
N VAL A 34 -12.39 -8.36 -6.07
CA VAL A 34 -11.16 -9.05 -6.48
C VAL A 34 -11.27 -9.53 -7.92
N VAL A 35 -12.38 -10.17 -8.30
CA VAL A 35 -12.58 -10.65 -9.68
C VAL A 35 -12.63 -9.49 -10.68
N ALA A 36 -13.34 -8.40 -10.37
CA ALA A 36 -13.46 -7.25 -11.24
C ALA A 36 -12.11 -6.55 -11.45
N ILE A 37 -11.37 -6.27 -10.36
CA ILE A 37 -10.04 -5.65 -10.46
C ILE A 37 -9.05 -6.60 -11.16
N SER A 38 -9.09 -7.91 -10.89
CA SER A 38 -8.25 -8.88 -11.58
C SER A 38 -8.52 -8.92 -13.09
N GLY A 39 -9.78 -8.87 -13.49
CA GLY A 39 -10.16 -8.79 -14.91
C GLY A 39 -9.63 -7.52 -15.59
N LEU A 40 -9.74 -6.36 -14.93
CA LEU A 40 -9.21 -5.10 -15.45
C LEU A 40 -7.67 -5.10 -15.50
N LEU A 41 -6.99 -5.70 -14.52
CA LEU A 41 -5.53 -5.83 -14.52
C LEU A 41 -5.04 -6.76 -15.64
N LEU A 42 -5.72 -7.86 -15.88
CA LEU A 42 -5.41 -8.75 -16.98
C LEU A 42 -5.67 -8.10 -18.35
N TRP A 43 -6.74 -7.32 -18.47
CA TRP A 43 -7.01 -6.53 -19.66
C TRP A 43 -5.94 -5.45 -19.88
N ALA A 44 -5.50 -4.78 -18.82
CA ALA A 44 -4.41 -3.81 -18.89
C ALA A 44 -3.08 -4.46 -19.28
N ALA A 45 -2.78 -5.66 -18.73
CA ALA A 45 -1.55 -6.41 -19.03
C ALA A 45 -1.48 -7.04 -20.42
N GLY A 46 -2.61 -7.23 -21.08
CA GLY A 46 -2.68 -7.81 -22.43
C GLY A 46 -3.09 -6.74 -23.45
N PRO A 47 -4.37 -6.70 -23.89
CA PRO A 47 -4.77 -5.86 -25.03
C PRO A 47 -4.36 -4.39 -24.90
N LEU A 48 -4.41 -3.83 -23.68
CA LEU A 48 -4.13 -2.41 -23.48
C LEU A 48 -2.62 -2.10 -23.53
N ALA A 49 -1.78 -2.99 -23.02
CA ALA A 49 -0.33 -2.88 -23.13
C ALA A 49 0.11 -3.01 -24.60
N ASP A 50 -0.43 -4.01 -25.34
CA ASP A 50 -0.15 -4.21 -26.77
C ASP A 50 -0.57 -2.99 -27.62
N ASP A 51 -1.70 -2.33 -27.26
CA ASP A 51 -2.16 -1.12 -27.94
C ASP A 51 -1.21 0.06 -27.66
N SER A 52 -0.75 0.21 -26.43
CA SER A 52 0.22 1.21 -26.02
C SER A 52 1.54 1.03 -26.78
N ASP A 53 2.09 -0.18 -26.81
CA ASP A 53 3.35 -0.48 -27.50
C ASP A 53 3.25 -0.17 -29.00
N ARG A 54 2.14 -0.56 -29.63
CA ARG A 54 1.87 -0.23 -31.05
C ARG A 54 1.80 1.29 -31.29
N ALA A 55 1.16 2.02 -30.40
CA ALA A 55 1.05 3.47 -30.49
C ALA A 55 2.42 4.14 -30.37
N TRP A 56 3.28 3.67 -29.45
CA TRP A 56 4.65 4.16 -29.31
C TRP A 56 5.51 3.87 -30.53
N HIS A 57 5.45 2.67 -31.11
CA HIS A 57 6.15 2.36 -32.36
C HIS A 57 5.69 3.24 -33.52
N GLN A 58 4.39 3.56 -33.60
CA GLN A 58 3.88 4.51 -34.59
C GLN A 58 4.42 5.93 -34.33
N LEU A 59 4.48 6.37 -33.08
CA LEU A 59 5.01 7.68 -32.71
C LEU A 59 6.49 7.81 -33.07
N GLU A 60 7.29 6.77 -32.83
CA GLU A 60 8.70 6.75 -33.23
C GLU A 60 8.89 6.82 -34.75
N ALA A 61 8.08 6.06 -35.50
CA ALA A 61 8.08 6.11 -36.95
C ALA A 61 7.68 7.50 -37.48
N CYS A 62 6.76 8.16 -36.81
CA CYS A 62 6.25 9.49 -37.13
C CYS A 62 7.21 10.64 -36.72
N ARG A 63 8.15 10.43 -35.82
CA ARG A 63 9.05 11.50 -35.30
C ARG A 63 9.79 12.28 -36.41
N ARG A 64 9.88 11.70 -37.61
CA ARG A 64 10.48 12.34 -38.80
C ARG A 64 9.48 13.18 -39.61
N LEU A 65 8.20 13.15 -39.22
CA LEU A 65 7.11 13.87 -39.91
C LEU A 65 6.66 15.05 -39.05
N SER A 66 6.38 16.19 -39.66
CA SER A 66 6.05 17.44 -38.98
C SER A 66 4.67 17.44 -38.29
N ARG A 67 3.84 16.41 -38.45
CA ARG A 67 2.54 16.25 -37.79
C ARG A 67 2.31 14.77 -37.49
N CYS A 68 2.35 14.43 -36.20
CA CYS A 68 2.01 13.08 -35.73
C CYS A 68 1.16 13.25 -34.46
N VAL A 69 -0.03 12.68 -34.49
CA VAL A 69 -0.92 12.60 -33.32
C VAL A 69 -1.19 11.12 -33.09
N VAL A 70 -0.63 10.57 -32.05
CA VAL A 70 -0.86 9.19 -31.61
C VAL A 70 -1.33 9.26 -30.16
N ASP A 71 -2.43 8.62 -29.84
CA ASP A 71 -2.93 8.51 -28.48
C ASP A 71 -2.21 7.35 -27.77
N THR A 72 -1.33 7.68 -26.85
CA THR A 72 -0.57 6.70 -26.04
C THR A 72 -1.12 6.57 -24.60
N GLY A 73 -2.14 7.36 -24.25
CA GLY A 73 -2.49 7.63 -22.85
C GLY A 73 -3.40 6.62 -22.15
N SER A 74 -4.02 5.67 -22.86
CA SER A 74 -5.08 4.83 -22.27
C SER A 74 -4.54 3.80 -21.27
N TYR A 75 -3.35 3.24 -21.49
CA TYR A 75 -2.71 2.32 -20.57
C TYR A 75 -2.34 3.00 -19.23
N ALA A 76 -1.58 4.10 -19.29
CA ALA A 76 -1.11 4.81 -18.12
C ALA A 76 -2.27 5.26 -17.22
N ALA A 77 -3.33 5.81 -17.80
CA ALA A 77 -4.52 6.26 -17.06
C ALA A 77 -5.27 5.09 -16.40
N THR A 78 -5.41 3.96 -17.09
CA THR A 78 -6.08 2.76 -16.55
C THR A 78 -5.24 2.15 -15.43
N TYR A 79 -3.94 2.02 -15.63
CA TYR A 79 -3.02 1.51 -14.62
C TYR A 79 -3.01 2.40 -13.36
N GLU A 80 -2.98 3.71 -13.53
CA GLU A 80 -3.06 4.67 -12.43
C GLU A 80 -4.36 4.55 -11.64
N PHE A 81 -5.50 4.43 -12.32
CA PHE A 81 -6.79 4.18 -11.67
C PHE A 81 -6.77 2.89 -10.82
N LEU A 82 -6.21 1.79 -11.37
CA LEU A 82 -6.09 0.52 -10.65
C LEU A 82 -5.10 0.62 -9.47
N THR A 83 -4.05 1.41 -9.61
CA THR A 83 -3.11 1.74 -8.53
C THR A 83 -3.85 2.43 -7.36
N TYR A 84 -4.66 3.45 -7.65
CA TYR A 84 -5.47 4.12 -6.61
C TYR A 84 -6.49 3.18 -5.98
N ALA A 85 -7.11 2.28 -6.76
CA ALA A 85 -8.03 1.29 -6.21
C ALA A 85 -7.33 0.38 -5.18
N LEU A 86 -6.10 -0.06 -5.45
CA LEU A 86 -5.31 -0.86 -4.50
C LEU A 86 -4.90 -0.06 -3.25
N ILE A 87 -4.50 1.20 -3.42
CA ILE A 87 -4.11 2.07 -2.30
C ILE A 87 -5.30 2.41 -1.40
N LEU A 88 -6.51 2.50 -1.93
CA LEU A 88 -7.72 2.75 -1.16
C LEU A 88 -8.22 1.51 -0.40
N LEU A 89 -7.81 0.32 -0.81
CA LEU A 89 -8.27 -0.95 -0.25
C LEU A 89 -8.12 -1.05 1.28
N PRO A 90 -6.96 -0.73 1.90
CA PRO A 90 -6.82 -0.77 3.35
C PRO A 90 -7.82 0.12 4.10
N PHE A 91 -8.16 1.28 3.55
CA PHE A 91 -9.10 2.20 4.19
C PHE A 91 -10.55 1.67 4.16
N VAL A 92 -10.93 1.02 3.06
CA VAL A 92 -12.23 0.30 2.97
C VAL A 92 -12.27 -0.86 3.97
N VAL A 93 -11.17 -1.61 4.10
CA VAL A 93 -11.04 -2.69 5.10
C VAL A 93 -11.15 -2.13 6.52
N ALA A 94 -10.48 -1.01 6.84
CA ALA A 94 -10.56 -0.37 8.15
C ALA A 94 -11.99 0.08 8.48
N ALA A 95 -12.67 0.73 7.54
CA ALA A 95 -14.04 1.19 7.68
C ALA A 95 -14.99 0.02 7.95
N TRP A 96 -14.89 -1.05 7.13
CA TRP A 96 -15.69 -2.25 7.30
C TRP A 96 -15.40 -2.95 8.63
N ALA A 97 -14.12 -3.18 8.97
CA ALA A 97 -13.75 -3.88 10.19
C ALA A 97 -14.17 -3.09 11.44
N GLY A 98 -13.98 -1.77 11.45
CA GLY A 98 -14.37 -0.90 12.54
C GLY A 98 -15.88 -0.89 12.78
N ALA A 99 -16.67 -0.81 11.71
CA ALA A 99 -18.12 -0.74 11.80
C ALA A 99 -18.76 -2.11 12.10
N THR A 100 -18.36 -3.18 11.39
CA THR A 100 -19.16 -4.39 11.33
C THR A 100 -18.57 -5.57 12.10
N LEU A 101 -17.24 -5.66 12.21
CA LEU A 101 -16.60 -6.85 12.75
C LEU A 101 -16.77 -6.97 14.28
N THR A 102 -16.70 -5.86 14.99
CA THR A 102 -16.78 -5.84 16.45
C THR A 102 -17.77 -4.80 16.99
N ALA A 103 -17.79 -3.56 16.48
CA ALA A 103 -18.60 -2.48 17.01
C ALA A 103 -20.11 -2.80 16.93
N ARG A 104 -20.60 -3.23 15.78
CA ARG A 104 -22.01 -3.54 15.56
C ARG A 104 -22.54 -4.61 16.50
N GLU A 105 -21.75 -5.65 16.76
CA GLU A 105 -22.19 -6.76 17.62
C GLU A 105 -22.14 -6.39 19.11
N LEU A 106 -21.22 -5.50 19.48
CA LEU A 106 -21.17 -4.94 20.84
C LEU A 106 -22.32 -3.95 21.04
N GLU A 107 -22.64 -3.13 20.03
CA GLU A 107 -23.75 -2.17 20.07
C GLU A 107 -25.11 -2.86 20.13
N SER A 108 -25.31 -3.95 19.37
CA SER A 108 -26.55 -4.72 19.35
C SER A 108 -26.69 -5.75 20.51
N GLY A 109 -25.64 -5.94 21.33
CA GLY A 109 -25.63 -6.94 22.39
C GLY A 109 -25.49 -8.39 21.92
N THR A 110 -25.38 -8.66 20.61
CA THR A 110 -25.26 -10.02 20.09
C THR A 110 -23.98 -10.73 20.50
N ALA A 111 -22.89 -9.98 20.74
CA ALA A 111 -21.66 -10.52 21.30
C ALA A 111 -21.88 -11.11 22.71
N LEU A 112 -22.60 -10.40 23.58
CA LEU A 112 -22.93 -10.85 24.93
C LEU A 112 -23.78 -12.14 24.89
N MET A 113 -24.76 -12.19 23.97
CA MET A 113 -25.56 -13.39 23.78
C MET A 113 -24.72 -14.62 23.37
N ALA A 114 -23.74 -14.43 22.48
CA ALA A 114 -22.82 -15.50 22.08
C ALA A 114 -21.97 -16.01 23.27
N TRP A 115 -21.51 -15.08 24.13
CA TRP A 115 -20.70 -15.41 25.30
C TRP A 115 -21.49 -16.17 26.37
N THR A 116 -22.77 -15.84 26.58
CA THR A 116 -23.67 -16.58 27.50
C THR A 116 -24.03 -17.98 26.99
N GLN A 117 -23.88 -18.20 25.67
CA GLN A 117 -24.12 -19.50 25.04
C GLN A 117 -22.88 -20.42 24.98
N GLY A 118 -21.85 -20.13 25.76
CA GLY A 118 -20.67 -21.00 25.91
C GLY A 118 -19.52 -20.72 24.92
N VAL A 119 -19.58 -19.63 24.15
CA VAL A 119 -18.46 -19.19 23.33
C VAL A 119 -17.55 -18.26 24.14
N SER A 120 -16.31 -18.65 24.42
CA SER A 120 -15.39 -17.75 25.11
C SER A 120 -15.13 -16.48 24.30
N PRO A 121 -15.01 -15.30 24.92
CA PRO A 121 -14.75 -14.04 24.23
C PRO A 121 -13.47 -14.07 23.37
N VAL A 122 -12.43 -14.75 23.85
CA VAL A 122 -11.16 -14.93 23.11
C VAL A 122 -11.36 -15.72 21.83
N ARG A 123 -12.11 -16.83 21.89
CA ARG A 123 -12.40 -17.66 20.71
C ARG A 123 -13.30 -16.92 19.72
N TRP A 124 -14.27 -16.15 20.23
CA TRP A 124 -15.14 -15.32 19.41
C TRP A 124 -14.30 -14.32 18.59
N LEU A 125 -13.38 -13.59 19.22
CA LEU A 125 -12.51 -12.62 18.52
C LEU A 125 -11.55 -13.31 17.56
N ALA A 126 -10.93 -14.42 17.97
CA ALA A 126 -9.99 -15.17 17.14
C ALA A 126 -10.61 -15.61 15.79
N VAL A 127 -11.81 -16.21 15.82
CA VAL A 127 -12.51 -16.66 14.61
C VAL A 127 -12.87 -15.48 13.71
N ARG A 128 -13.24 -14.33 14.30
CA ARG A 128 -13.59 -13.12 13.55
C ARG A 128 -12.41 -12.42 12.90
N LEU A 129 -11.22 -12.56 13.46
CA LEU A 129 -9.99 -12.02 12.87
C LEU A 129 -9.39 -12.98 11.84
N THR A 130 -9.34 -14.28 12.12
CA THR A 130 -8.61 -15.23 11.27
C THR A 130 -9.25 -15.38 9.89
N LEU A 131 -10.57 -15.51 9.80
CA LEU A 131 -11.24 -15.69 8.51
C LEU A 131 -11.04 -14.46 7.58
N PRO A 132 -11.36 -13.22 7.99
CA PRO A 132 -11.07 -12.06 7.17
C PRO A 132 -9.56 -11.88 6.88
N ALA A 133 -8.67 -12.15 7.83
CA ALA A 133 -7.23 -12.04 7.60
C ALA A 133 -6.76 -12.97 6.47
N VAL A 134 -7.21 -14.23 6.45
CA VAL A 134 -6.88 -15.19 5.39
C VAL A 134 -7.45 -14.72 4.03
N VAL A 135 -8.72 -14.34 4.00
CA VAL A 135 -9.41 -13.91 2.77
C VAL A 135 -8.78 -12.63 2.20
N LEU A 136 -8.45 -11.67 3.07
CA LEU A 136 -7.75 -10.44 2.67
C LEU A 136 -6.33 -10.73 2.18
N THR A 137 -5.58 -11.59 2.88
CA THR A 137 -4.22 -11.96 2.47
C THR A 137 -4.22 -12.60 1.08
N VAL A 138 -5.09 -13.58 0.83
CA VAL A 138 -5.17 -14.27 -0.45
C VAL A 138 -5.59 -13.29 -1.56
N GLY A 139 -6.68 -12.55 -1.37
CA GLY A 139 -7.20 -11.64 -2.40
C GLY A 139 -6.26 -10.46 -2.67
N ALA A 140 -5.71 -9.82 -1.63
CA ALA A 140 -4.78 -8.72 -1.81
C ALA A 140 -3.45 -9.19 -2.44
N SER A 141 -2.94 -10.38 -2.08
CA SER A 141 -1.75 -10.95 -2.72
C SER A 141 -1.97 -11.22 -4.21
N LEU A 142 -3.14 -11.75 -4.58
CA LEU A 142 -3.50 -11.93 -5.98
C LEU A 142 -3.54 -10.59 -6.73
N LEU A 143 -4.20 -9.58 -6.16
CA LEU A 143 -4.30 -8.25 -6.79
C LEU A 143 -2.93 -7.59 -6.94
N VAL A 144 -2.06 -7.66 -5.92
CA VAL A 144 -0.68 -7.14 -5.97
C VAL A 144 0.14 -7.87 -7.04
N ALA A 145 0.03 -9.19 -7.12
CA ALA A 145 0.73 -9.98 -8.15
C ALA A 145 0.28 -9.60 -9.57
N LEU A 146 -1.02 -9.47 -9.80
CA LEU A 146 -1.57 -9.06 -11.09
C LEU A 146 -1.24 -7.59 -11.42
N HIS A 147 -1.24 -6.70 -10.41
CA HIS A 147 -0.88 -5.31 -10.60
C HIS A 147 0.60 -5.17 -11.01
N ARG A 148 1.47 -5.96 -10.37
CA ARG A 148 2.87 -6.03 -10.76
C ARG A 148 3.05 -6.63 -12.16
N PHE A 149 2.31 -7.68 -12.49
CA PHE A 149 2.31 -8.27 -13.82
C PHE A 149 1.88 -7.25 -14.89
N ALA A 150 0.81 -6.48 -14.62
CA ALA A 150 0.38 -5.40 -15.51
C ALA A 150 1.43 -4.27 -15.60
N TRP A 151 2.16 -3.98 -14.53
CA TRP A 151 3.23 -2.99 -14.53
C TRP A 151 4.41 -3.40 -15.43
N GLU A 152 4.72 -4.69 -15.49
CA GLU A 152 5.82 -5.24 -16.29
C GLU A 152 5.43 -5.49 -17.77
N ALA A 153 4.15 -5.41 -18.12
CA ALA A 153 3.63 -5.78 -19.43
C ALA A 153 4.08 -4.86 -20.59
N PRO A 154 4.03 -3.51 -20.50
CA PRO A 154 4.51 -2.65 -21.56
C PRO A 154 6.03 -2.73 -21.71
N GLU A 155 6.52 -2.55 -22.94
CA GLU A 155 7.95 -2.48 -23.20
C GLU A 155 8.60 -1.36 -22.37
N GLU A 156 9.78 -1.61 -21.79
CA GLU A 156 10.48 -0.65 -20.92
C GLU A 156 10.84 0.67 -21.64
N ARG A 157 10.97 0.61 -22.99
CA ARG A 157 11.30 1.76 -23.85
C ARG A 157 10.12 2.63 -24.19
N THR A 158 8.89 2.15 -23.99
CA THR A 158 7.69 2.94 -24.14
C THR A 158 7.54 3.80 -22.88
N GLY A 159 7.37 5.09 -23.00
CA GLY A 159 7.30 6.00 -21.85
C GLY A 159 6.05 5.82 -20.96
N ASP A 160 5.20 4.83 -21.25
CA ASP A 160 3.94 4.60 -20.55
C ASP A 160 4.06 3.78 -19.27
N ARG A 161 5.20 3.13 -19.03
CA ARG A 161 5.42 2.38 -17.80
C ARG A 161 5.60 3.34 -16.62
N PRO A 162 4.67 3.37 -15.65
CA PRO A 162 4.81 4.22 -14.48
C PRO A 162 6.07 3.89 -13.71
N THR A 163 6.77 4.91 -13.24
CA THR A 163 8.04 4.75 -12.55
C THR A 163 7.83 4.08 -11.17
N TRP A 164 8.72 3.16 -10.80
CA TRP A 164 8.59 2.37 -9.56
C TRP A 164 8.67 3.23 -8.30
N TRP A 165 9.33 4.38 -8.36
CA TRP A 165 9.54 5.29 -7.21
C TRP A 165 8.38 6.24 -6.96
N LEU A 166 7.36 6.27 -7.81
CA LEU A 166 6.13 6.98 -7.49
C LEU A 166 5.50 6.35 -6.24
N PRO A 167 5.11 7.16 -5.24
CA PRO A 167 4.68 6.65 -3.93
C PRO A 167 3.58 5.59 -4.02
N PHE A 168 2.59 5.80 -4.85
CA PHE A 168 1.47 4.88 -5.00
C PHE A 168 1.86 3.62 -5.78
N THR A 169 2.64 3.76 -6.85
CA THR A 169 3.17 2.61 -7.62
C THR A 169 4.07 1.73 -6.74
N PHE A 170 4.94 2.35 -5.94
CA PHE A 170 5.79 1.63 -5.00
C PHE A 170 4.95 0.73 -4.08
N HIS A 171 3.98 1.30 -3.37
CA HIS A 171 3.18 0.53 -2.42
C HIS A 171 2.29 -0.52 -3.09
N ALA A 172 1.65 -0.19 -4.23
CA ALA A 172 0.73 -1.10 -4.92
C ALA A 172 1.43 -2.33 -5.54
N ASN A 173 2.72 -2.21 -5.90
CA ASN A 173 3.49 -3.28 -6.55
C ASN A 173 4.21 -4.23 -5.60
N GLY A 174 3.92 -4.18 -4.29
CA GLY A 174 4.64 -5.00 -3.34
C GLY A 174 3.82 -5.47 -2.15
N PRO A 175 4.42 -6.30 -1.28
CA PRO A 175 3.74 -6.90 -0.13
C PRO A 175 3.28 -5.88 0.91
N THR A 176 3.71 -4.61 0.83
CA THR A 176 3.25 -3.52 1.71
C THR A 176 1.74 -3.33 1.67
N THR A 177 1.08 -3.47 0.50
CA THR A 177 -0.38 -3.37 0.39
C THR A 177 -1.09 -4.49 1.17
N VAL A 178 -0.58 -5.71 1.11
CA VAL A 178 -1.12 -6.84 1.88
C VAL A 178 -1.01 -6.57 3.38
N ALA A 179 0.18 -6.16 3.83
CA ALA A 179 0.41 -5.80 5.23
C ALA A 179 -0.45 -4.61 5.67
N ALA A 180 -0.65 -3.60 4.81
CA ALA A 180 -1.53 -2.47 5.06
C ALA A 180 -2.99 -2.90 5.26
N CYS A 181 -3.51 -3.84 4.47
CA CYS A 181 -4.85 -4.42 4.66
C CYS A 181 -4.98 -5.15 6.00
N LEU A 182 -3.96 -5.91 6.41
CA LEU A 182 -3.95 -6.59 7.71
C LEU A 182 -3.86 -5.60 8.87
N THR A 183 -3.04 -4.54 8.72
CA THR A 183 -2.95 -3.46 9.70
C THR A 183 -4.31 -2.76 9.85
N ALA A 184 -4.96 -2.45 8.74
CA ALA A 184 -6.28 -1.83 8.71
C ALA A 184 -7.36 -2.69 9.36
N LEU A 185 -7.32 -4.02 9.14
CA LEU A 185 -8.19 -4.98 9.83
C LEU A 185 -7.97 -4.94 11.35
N ALA A 186 -6.72 -4.90 11.81
CA ALA A 186 -6.38 -4.85 13.23
C ALA A 186 -6.78 -3.51 13.86
N VAL A 187 -6.54 -2.37 13.17
CA VAL A 187 -6.99 -1.03 13.57
C VAL A 187 -8.50 -1.01 13.74
N GLY A 188 -9.24 -1.46 12.72
CA GLY A 188 -10.70 -1.50 12.76
C GLY A 188 -11.23 -2.35 13.89
N THR A 189 -10.65 -3.52 14.11
CA THR A 189 -11.04 -4.42 15.20
C THR A 189 -10.83 -3.78 16.56
N LEU A 190 -9.65 -3.20 16.80
CA LEU A 190 -9.34 -2.53 18.09
C LEU A 190 -10.26 -1.34 18.32
N THR A 191 -10.45 -0.49 17.31
CA THR A 191 -11.34 0.68 17.39
C THR A 191 -12.78 0.27 17.68
N GLY A 192 -13.28 -0.75 17.02
CA GLY A 192 -14.64 -1.27 17.27
C GLY A 192 -14.82 -1.80 18.70
N LEU A 193 -13.79 -2.48 19.24
CA LEU A 193 -13.79 -2.90 20.66
C LEU A 193 -13.76 -1.72 21.64
N LEU A 194 -13.07 -0.64 21.31
CA LEU A 194 -12.93 0.53 22.17
C LEU A 194 -14.18 1.42 22.14
N VAL A 195 -14.66 1.75 20.96
CA VAL A 195 -15.73 2.73 20.71
C VAL A 195 -17.13 2.13 20.92
N ARG A 196 -17.33 0.85 20.54
CA ARG A 196 -18.59 0.08 20.70
C ARG A 196 -19.81 0.71 20.03
N ARG A 197 -19.63 1.65 19.12
CA ARG A 197 -20.68 2.29 18.31
C ARG A 197 -20.26 2.24 16.84
N THR A 198 -21.15 1.77 15.98
CA THR A 198 -20.87 1.46 14.58
C THR A 198 -20.33 2.67 13.81
N LEU A 199 -21.05 3.79 13.78
CA LEU A 199 -20.65 4.97 12.99
C LEU A 199 -19.38 5.66 13.50
N PRO A 200 -19.24 5.94 14.82
CA PRO A 200 -17.98 6.51 15.31
C PRO A 200 -16.77 5.58 15.12
N ALA A 201 -16.96 4.26 15.29
CA ALA A 201 -15.88 3.29 15.07
C ALA A 201 -15.40 3.27 13.61
N LEU A 202 -16.31 3.39 12.63
CA LEU A 202 -15.96 3.54 11.22
C LEU A 202 -15.06 4.76 11.00
N GLY A 203 -15.48 5.94 11.44
CA GLY A 203 -14.72 7.18 11.24
C GLY A 203 -13.35 7.14 11.91
N VAL A 204 -13.29 6.70 13.18
CA VAL A 204 -12.03 6.58 13.94
C VAL A 204 -11.10 5.55 13.30
N SER A 205 -11.62 4.43 12.79
CA SER A 205 -10.81 3.39 12.12
C SER A 205 -10.16 3.92 10.85
N VAL A 206 -10.90 4.64 10.03
CA VAL A 206 -10.35 5.26 8.81
C VAL A 206 -9.30 6.31 9.17
N ALA A 207 -9.61 7.22 10.10
CA ALA A 207 -8.66 8.26 10.51
C ALA A 207 -7.37 7.67 11.10
N ALA A 208 -7.48 6.66 11.98
CA ALA A 208 -6.31 5.98 12.54
C ALA A 208 -5.49 5.25 11.46
N SER A 209 -6.15 4.65 10.46
CA SER A 209 -5.45 4.00 9.33
C SER A 209 -4.74 5.02 8.45
N VAL A 210 -5.35 6.19 8.17
CA VAL A 210 -4.71 7.28 7.41
C VAL A 210 -3.45 7.75 8.14
N LEU A 211 -3.52 7.99 9.44
CA LEU A 211 -2.36 8.44 10.22
C LEU A 211 -1.26 7.38 10.26
N LEU A 212 -1.62 6.11 10.45
CA LEU A 212 -0.66 5.02 10.59
C LEU A 212 0.02 4.68 9.26
N LEU A 213 -0.77 4.52 8.19
CA LEU A 213 -0.23 4.20 6.86
C LEU A 213 0.48 5.42 6.24
N GLY A 214 -0.02 6.62 6.46
CA GLY A 214 0.67 7.87 6.08
C GLY A 214 2.00 8.04 6.81
N GLY A 215 2.03 7.73 8.12
CA GLY A 215 3.27 7.71 8.90
C GLY A 215 4.28 6.65 8.40
N ALA A 216 3.80 5.45 8.05
CA ALA A 216 4.65 4.40 7.47
C ALA A 216 5.21 4.82 6.10
N HIS A 217 4.40 5.49 5.27
CA HIS A 217 4.84 6.05 4.00
C HIS A 217 5.92 7.13 4.19
N TRP A 218 5.70 8.06 5.12
CA TRP A 218 6.67 9.11 5.44
C TRP A 218 7.98 8.54 6.00
N LEU A 219 7.90 7.46 6.81
CA LEU A 219 9.06 6.80 7.39
C LEU A 219 9.86 5.97 6.37
N MET A 220 9.20 5.46 5.31
CA MET A 220 9.77 4.50 4.35
C MET A 220 11.14 4.93 3.80
N PRO A 221 11.37 6.17 3.32
CA PRO A 221 12.67 6.58 2.78
C PRO A 221 13.78 6.61 3.84
N HIS A 222 13.42 6.63 5.13
CA HIS A 222 14.37 6.66 6.25
C HIS A 222 14.70 5.26 6.80
N LEU A 223 14.05 4.21 6.30
CA LEU A 223 14.28 2.82 6.74
C LEU A 223 15.59 2.21 6.20
N ARG A 224 16.24 2.90 5.27
CA ARG A 224 17.52 2.48 4.67
C ARG A 224 18.40 3.69 4.40
N THR A 225 19.71 3.53 4.48
CA THR A 225 20.66 4.57 4.10
C THR A 225 20.57 4.83 2.59
N PRO A 226 20.25 6.05 2.14
CA PRO A 226 20.24 6.41 0.73
C PRO A 226 21.66 6.44 0.15
N VAL A 227 21.74 6.45 -1.17
CA VAL A 227 22.98 6.62 -1.92
C VAL A 227 23.07 8.09 -2.33
N THR A 228 24.25 8.70 -2.19
CA THR A 228 24.53 10.02 -2.73
C THR A 228 25.50 9.89 -3.89
N GLU A 229 25.11 10.36 -5.05
CA GLU A 229 25.94 10.43 -6.24
C GLU A 229 26.30 11.88 -6.55
N VAL A 230 27.53 12.08 -7.02
CA VAL A 230 28.07 13.39 -7.40
C VAL A 230 28.52 13.30 -8.85
N GLY A 231 28.15 14.29 -9.65
CA GLY A 231 28.50 14.36 -11.06
C GLY A 231 28.89 15.78 -11.51
N PRO A 232 29.59 15.89 -12.61
CA PRO A 232 29.96 17.21 -13.18
C PRO A 232 28.70 17.90 -13.72
N PHE A 233 28.74 19.23 -13.78
CA PHE A 233 27.65 20.05 -14.30
C PHE A 233 27.14 19.63 -15.70
N ARG A 234 28.04 19.15 -16.57
CA ARG A 234 27.71 18.78 -17.95
C ARG A 234 26.81 17.55 -18.06
N GLU A 235 26.82 16.68 -17.06
CA GLU A 235 26.03 15.46 -17.04
C GLU A 235 24.67 15.64 -16.33
N GLY A 236 24.45 16.82 -15.75
CA GLY A 236 23.26 17.11 -14.96
C GLY A 236 23.28 16.45 -13.58
N TYR A 237 22.12 16.32 -12.97
CA TYR A 237 21.98 15.66 -11.67
C TYR A 237 22.10 14.15 -11.82
N PRO A 238 23.12 13.51 -11.22
CA PRO A 238 23.28 12.05 -11.32
C PRO A 238 22.12 11.33 -10.62
N GLY A 239 21.59 10.29 -11.25
CA GLY A 239 20.52 9.50 -10.66
C GLY A 239 19.16 10.21 -10.48
N LEU A 240 19.02 11.45 -10.91
CA LEU A 240 17.76 12.18 -10.88
C LEU A 240 16.70 11.43 -11.72
N TYR A 241 15.48 11.27 -11.18
CA TYR A 241 14.39 10.52 -11.80
C TYR A 241 14.67 9.03 -12.06
N THR A 242 15.59 8.41 -11.32
CA THR A 242 15.84 6.95 -11.39
C THR A 242 15.42 6.19 -10.14
N GLY A 243 15.04 6.91 -9.07
CA GLY A 243 14.67 6.33 -7.79
C GLY A 243 13.92 7.28 -6.86
N VAL A 244 13.72 6.86 -5.62
CA VAL A 244 13.10 7.73 -4.60
C VAL A 244 14.09 8.79 -4.18
N GLU A 245 13.88 10.02 -4.63
CA GLU A 245 14.72 11.15 -4.31
C GLU A 245 14.43 11.69 -2.91
N LEU A 246 15.52 12.04 -2.18
CA LEU A 246 15.46 12.69 -0.88
C LEU A 246 15.91 14.14 -0.95
N SER A 247 17.03 14.38 -1.65
CA SER A 247 17.59 15.73 -1.82
C SER A 247 18.48 15.80 -3.04
N HIS A 248 18.58 16.98 -3.63
CA HIS A 248 19.54 17.31 -4.67
C HIS A 248 20.07 18.74 -4.49
N GLY A 249 21.19 19.05 -5.11
CA GLY A 249 21.80 20.36 -5.02
C GLY A 249 23.18 20.43 -5.67
N LEU A 250 23.95 21.41 -5.24
CA LEU A 250 25.31 21.62 -5.71
C LEU A 250 26.31 21.05 -4.71
N VAL A 251 27.39 20.47 -5.21
CA VAL A 251 28.60 20.14 -4.43
C VAL A 251 29.66 21.20 -4.60
N THR A 252 30.28 21.62 -3.49
CA THR A 252 31.39 22.59 -3.49
C THR A 252 32.75 21.89 -3.60
N ARG A 253 33.83 22.65 -3.78
CA ARG A 253 35.22 22.11 -3.77
C ARG A 253 35.57 21.40 -2.46
N THR A 254 34.96 21.79 -1.35
CA THR A 254 35.19 21.17 -0.04
C THR A 254 34.32 19.93 0.18
N GLY A 255 33.49 19.53 -0.80
CA GLY A 255 32.53 18.45 -0.69
C GLY A 255 31.25 18.81 0.08
N ALA A 256 31.06 20.09 0.44
CA ALA A 256 29.82 20.52 1.11
C ALA A 256 28.67 20.56 0.11
N HIS A 257 27.48 20.10 0.61
CA HIS A 257 26.24 20.11 -0.13
C HIS A 257 25.49 21.43 0.14
N ILE A 258 25.16 22.15 -0.93
CA ILE A 258 24.41 23.41 -0.86
C ILE A 258 23.18 23.36 -1.76
N PRO A 259 22.10 24.09 -1.40
CA PRO A 259 20.92 24.16 -2.26
C PRO A 259 21.26 24.75 -3.62
N THR A 260 20.60 24.31 -4.67
CA THR A 260 20.73 24.92 -6.01
C THR A 260 20.04 26.28 -5.99
N PRO A 261 20.78 27.38 -6.31
CA PRO A 261 20.21 28.70 -6.45
C PRO A 261 19.15 28.74 -7.57
N GLU A 262 18.12 29.57 -7.41
CA GLU A 262 17.16 29.79 -8.49
C GLU A 262 17.87 30.39 -9.70
N CYS A 263 17.70 29.73 -10.85
CA CYS A 263 18.16 30.26 -12.12
C CYS A 263 16.98 30.64 -13.00
N ARG A 264 16.90 31.91 -13.39
CA ARG A 264 15.86 32.44 -14.30
C ARG A 264 16.42 32.79 -15.67
N ALA A 265 17.67 32.39 -15.97
CA ALA A 265 18.26 32.59 -17.25
C ALA A 265 17.62 31.70 -18.33
N THR A 266 17.70 32.18 -19.57
CA THR A 266 17.14 31.44 -20.74
C THR A 266 18.10 30.37 -21.25
N SER A 267 19.38 30.41 -20.83
CA SER A 267 20.39 29.42 -21.22
C SER A 267 20.91 28.64 -20.02
N MET A 268 21.20 27.35 -20.24
CA MET A 268 21.84 26.53 -19.24
C MET A 268 23.21 26.99 -18.84
N ASP A 269 24.00 27.52 -19.80
CA ASP A 269 25.33 28.03 -19.54
C ASP A 269 25.35 29.25 -18.59
N ASP A 270 24.31 30.08 -18.65
CA ASP A 270 24.12 31.17 -17.70
C ASP A 270 23.81 30.67 -16.29
N CYS A 271 22.99 29.61 -16.19
CA CYS A 271 22.73 28.98 -14.91
C CYS A 271 23.98 28.35 -14.31
N LEU A 272 24.78 27.67 -15.11
CA LEU A 272 26.05 27.08 -14.66
C LEU A 272 27.02 28.14 -14.12
N ARG A 273 27.12 29.30 -14.77
CA ARG A 273 27.93 30.44 -14.25
C ARG A 273 27.44 30.92 -12.89
N ILE A 274 26.12 31.01 -12.69
CA ILE A 274 25.54 31.35 -11.39
C ILE A 274 25.90 30.31 -10.33
N TYR A 275 25.81 29.01 -10.67
CA TYR A 275 26.14 27.92 -9.76
C TYR A 275 27.64 27.94 -9.38
N GLU A 276 28.53 28.19 -10.32
CA GLU A 276 29.98 28.37 -10.08
C GLU A 276 30.26 29.57 -9.18
N GLN A 277 29.58 30.72 -9.38
CA GLN A 277 29.69 31.89 -8.52
C GLN A 277 29.29 31.64 -7.07
N HIS A 278 28.35 30.71 -6.85
CA HIS A 278 27.93 30.24 -5.51
C HIS A 278 28.86 29.14 -4.97
N GLY A 279 29.99 28.87 -5.63
CA GLY A 279 31.00 27.89 -5.18
C GLY A 279 30.71 26.46 -5.57
N GLY A 280 29.70 26.21 -6.40
CA GLY A 280 29.38 24.89 -6.93
C GLY A 280 30.45 24.40 -7.90
N THR A 281 30.77 23.11 -7.85
CA THR A 281 31.68 22.42 -8.78
C THR A 281 31.03 21.28 -9.53
N GLY A 282 29.81 20.90 -9.13
CA GLY A 282 29.01 19.84 -9.72
C GLY A 282 27.66 19.71 -9.02
N PHE A 283 26.90 18.74 -9.47
CA PHE A 283 25.61 18.37 -8.86
C PHE A 283 25.76 17.17 -7.94
N TYR A 284 24.92 17.09 -6.92
CA TYR A 284 24.69 15.85 -6.16
C TYR A 284 23.21 15.51 -6.14
N THR A 285 22.91 14.22 -6.02
CA THR A 285 21.57 13.70 -5.74
C THR A 285 21.68 12.62 -4.70
N THR A 286 20.85 12.71 -3.66
CA THR A 286 20.69 11.67 -2.64
C THR A 286 19.37 10.98 -2.87
N PHE A 287 19.41 9.69 -3.16
CA PHE A 287 18.24 8.94 -3.59
C PHE A 287 18.35 7.45 -3.24
N HIS A 288 17.24 6.72 -3.37
CA HIS A 288 17.22 5.27 -3.33
C HIS A 288 17.18 4.70 -4.75
N PRO A 289 18.23 4.02 -5.22
CA PRO A 289 18.25 3.38 -6.53
C PRO A 289 17.31 2.17 -6.60
N ALA A 290 17.05 1.63 -7.79
CA ALA A 290 16.18 0.49 -8.02
C ALA A 290 16.57 -0.76 -7.19
N SER A 291 17.86 -0.94 -6.87
CA SER A 291 18.34 -2.01 -5.98
C SER A 291 17.79 -1.92 -4.55
N HIS A 292 17.31 -0.74 -4.14
CA HIS A 292 16.67 -0.53 -2.82
C HIS A 292 15.18 -0.85 -2.81
N TYR A 293 14.55 -1.14 -3.95
CA TYR A 293 13.12 -1.42 -4.05
C TYR A 293 12.68 -2.55 -3.09
N TRP A 294 13.24 -3.75 -3.26
CA TRP A 294 12.88 -4.89 -2.43
C TRP A 294 13.25 -4.73 -0.95
N PRO A 295 14.45 -4.26 -0.59
CA PRO A 295 14.76 -3.96 0.81
C PRO A 295 13.78 -2.98 1.46
N LEU A 296 13.38 -1.90 0.79
CA LEU A 296 12.40 -0.93 1.31
C LEU A 296 11.01 -1.55 1.42
N GLN A 297 10.58 -2.35 0.44
CA GLN A 297 9.32 -3.08 0.49
C GLN A 297 9.27 -4.03 1.69
N LEU A 298 10.31 -4.84 1.88
CA LEU A 298 10.35 -5.84 2.94
C LEU A 298 10.44 -5.21 4.33
N THR A 299 11.24 -4.15 4.51
CA THR A 299 11.34 -3.46 5.80
C THR A 299 10.03 -2.74 6.16
N THR A 300 9.38 -2.07 5.21
CA THR A 300 8.08 -1.44 5.42
C THR A 300 7.00 -2.48 5.73
N THR A 301 7.00 -3.61 5.01
CA THR A 301 6.09 -4.73 5.26
C THR A 301 6.30 -5.30 6.66
N ALA A 302 7.54 -5.56 7.07
CA ALA A 302 7.86 -6.06 8.40
C ALA A 302 7.39 -5.10 9.51
N LEU A 303 7.62 -3.79 9.33
CA LEU A 303 7.13 -2.77 10.25
C LEU A 303 5.61 -2.82 10.40
N LEU A 304 4.87 -2.85 9.29
CA LEU A 304 3.41 -2.94 9.31
C LEU A 304 2.91 -4.24 9.94
N LEU A 305 3.57 -5.37 9.71
CA LEU A 305 3.21 -6.65 10.35
C LEU A 305 3.47 -6.64 11.85
N VAL A 306 4.54 -6.01 12.32
CA VAL A 306 4.79 -5.80 13.76
C VAL A 306 3.68 -4.96 14.37
N VAL A 307 3.31 -3.85 13.74
CA VAL A 307 2.19 -3.01 14.18
C VAL A 307 0.88 -3.81 14.20
N THR A 308 0.62 -4.61 13.17
CA THR A 308 -0.55 -5.51 13.10
C THR A 308 -0.59 -6.48 14.28
N ALA A 309 0.54 -7.10 14.61
CA ALA A 309 0.64 -8.03 15.74
C ALA A 309 0.37 -7.32 17.07
N LEU A 310 0.94 -6.12 17.27
CA LEU A 310 0.72 -5.31 18.48
C LEU A 310 -0.74 -4.88 18.63
N LEU A 311 -1.39 -4.39 17.57
CA LEU A 311 -2.80 -4.00 17.58
C LEU A 311 -3.72 -5.20 17.82
N THR A 312 -3.40 -6.34 17.23
CA THR A 312 -4.12 -7.60 17.45
C THR A 312 -3.98 -8.05 18.91
N ALA A 313 -2.77 -8.05 19.46
CA ALA A 313 -2.54 -8.37 20.87
C ALA A 313 -3.29 -7.40 21.81
N ALA A 314 -3.25 -6.09 21.50
CA ALA A 314 -4.01 -5.09 22.26
C ALA A 314 -5.52 -5.37 22.21
N SER A 315 -6.06 -5.81 21.07
CA SER A 315 -7.47 -6.19 20.94
C SER A 315 -7.85 -7.33 21.89
N PHE A 316 -7.01 -8.36 21.99
CA PHE A 316 -7.24 -9.46 22.95
C PHE A 316 -7.09 -9.01 24.41
N VAL A 317 -6.14 -8.15 24.71
CA VAL A 317 -5.97 -7.61 26.08
C VAL A 317 -7.17 -6.77 26.48
N VAL A 318 -7.64 -5.87 25.61
CA VAL A 318 -8.83 -5.04 25.85
C VAL A 318 -10.06 -5.92 26.08
N LEU A 319 -10.24 -6.96 25.24
CA LEU A 319 -11.36 -7.86 25.38
C LEU A 319 -11.33 -8.61 26.74
N ARG A 320 -10.18 -9.20 27.11
CA ARG A 320 -10.01 -9.92 28.38
C ARG A 320 -10.27 -9.04 29.59
N ARG A 321 -9.75 -7.81 29.60
CA ARG A 321 -9.98 -6.85 30.73
C ARG A 321 -11.44 -6.43 30.90
N ARG A 322 -12.26 -6.60 29.86
CA ARG A 322 -13.66 -6.18 29.88
C ARG A 322 -14.64 -7.33 30.12
N THR A 323 -14.16 -8.55 30.03
CA THR A 323 -14.99 -9.78 30.18
C THR A 323 -14.59 -10.65 31.37
N GLY A 324 -13.45 -10.42 32.00
CA GLY A 324 -13.01 -10.98 33.28
C GLY A 324 -13.31 -10.02 34.42
#